data_eb502def063005d20a6e667147a6a45b
#
_entry.id   eb502def063005d20a6e667147a6a45b
#
_cell.length_a   1.000
_cell.length_b   1.000
_cell.length_c   1.000
_cell.angle_alpha   90.00
_cell.angle_beta   90.00
_cell.angle_gamma   90.00
#
_symmetry.space_group_name_H-M   'P 1'
#
loop_
_entity.id
_entity.type
_entity.pdbx_description
1 polymer ?
#
loop_
_entity_poly.entity_id
_entity_poly.type
_entity_poly.pdbx_seq_one_letter_code
_entity_poly.pdbx_strand_id
1 'polypeptide(L)'
;ISAMARIEARQARMVLKSTGLSTMGFALPAAIAASLVAPRRRVIALTGDGGLMMCLAELSTAARLGCRLTTIVLNDGALSLIDVKQQNRQHRSIGVRYPALDFAAAAAGLGCRAWKVERHEPLATAIDAALAHDGAGLIDVRVDPAGYGDQLAALRG
;
A
#
# COMPACT_ATOMS: atom_id res chain seq x y z
N ILE A 1 5.59 7.41 2.73
CA ILE A 1 6.16 8.47 3.59
C ILE A 1 5.04 9.11 4.41
N SER A 2 4.00 9.68 3.80
CA SER A 2 2.92 10.39 4.50
C SER A 2 2.21 9.57 5.58
N ALA A 3 1.98 8.27 5.34
CA ALA A 3 1.39 7.38 6.32
C ALA A 3 2.26 7.22 7.58
N MET A 4 3.58 7.16 7.41
CA MET A 4 4.53 6.99 8.51
C MET A 4 4.52 8.17 9.49
N ALA A 5 4.26 9.38 9.00
CA ALA A 5 4.17 10.59 9.83
C ALA A 5 2.85 10.68 10.62
N ARG A 6 1.87 9.83 10.33
CA ARG A 6 0.53 9.89 10.91
C ARG A 6 0.13 8.66 11.73
N ILE A 7 0.90 7.58 11.63
CA ILE A 7 0.62 6.35 12.39
C ILE A 7 1.37 6.40 13.71
N GLU A 8 0.63 6.39 14.81
CA GLU A 8 1.15 6.29 16.16
C GLU A 8 1.25 4.84 16.60
N ALA A 9 2.45 4.40 16.97
CA ALA A 9 2.67 3.08 17.54
C ALA A 9 2.47 3.12 19.06
N ARG A 10 1.37 2.56 19.55
CA ARG A 10 1.03 2.53 20.98
C ARG A 10 1.60 1.33 21.74
N GLN A 11 2.15 0.37 21.02
CA GLN A 11 2.74 -0.85 21.58
C GLN A 11 3.97 -1.27 20.77
N ALA A 12 4.89 -2.00 21.39
CA ALA A 12 6.02 -2.60 20.71
C ALA A 12 5.56 -3.53 19.58
N ARG A 13 6.30 -3.54 18.48
CA ARG A 13 6.03 -4.38 17.30
C ARG A 13 4.64 -4.15 16.66
N MET A 14 4.06 -2.98 16.85
CA MET A 14 2.79 -2.60 16.22
C MET A 14 2.99 -2.09 14.79
N VAL A 15 4.07 -1.37 14.54
CA VAL A 15 4.40 -0.84 13.22
C VAL A 15 5.74 -1.42 12.76
N LEU A 16 5.74 -2.04 11.59
CA LEU A 16 6.92 -2.55 10.91
C LEU A 16 7.22 -1.69 9.69
N LYS A 17 8.46 -1.28 9.54
CA LYS A 17 8.91 -0.50 8.39
C LYS A 17 10.35 -0.88 8.01
N SER A 18 10.66 -0.79 6.73
CA SER A 18 12.04 -0.87 6.26
C SER A 18 12.75 0.45 6.56
N THR A 19 13.72 0.45 7.47
CA THR A 19 14.45 1.65 7.90
C THR A 19 15.89 1.71 7.38
N GLY A 20 16.46 0.60 6.96
CA GLY A 20 17.82 0.56 6.40
C GLY A 20 17.84 1.13 4.99
N LEU A 21 17.59 0.28 4.00
CA LEU A 21 17.58 0.68 2.59
C LEU A 21 16.25 1.29 2.13
N SER A 22 15.22 1.32 2.99
CA SER A 22 13.87 1.79 2.66
C SER A 22 13.30 1.15 1.38
N THR A 23 13.48 -0.16 1.28
CA THR A 23 13.18 -0.96 0.09
C THR A 23 11.70 -0.90 -0.26
N MET A 24 11.38 -0.58 -1.50
CA MET A 24 10.05 -0.77 -2.07
C MET A 24 9.70 -2.26 -2.12
N GLY A 25 8.41 -2.61 -2.08
CA GLY A 25 7.97 -4.00 -2.06
C GLY A 25 8.07 -4.69 -0.69
N PHE A 26 8.49 -3.98 0.39
CA PHE A 26 8.64 -4.56 1.73
C PHE A 26 7.30 -4.89 2.42
N ALA A 27 6.27 -4.06 2.22
CA ALA A 27 5.07 -4.08 3.07
C ALA A 27 4.29 -5.40 3.00
N LEU A 28 4.03 -5.93 1.81
CA LEU A 28 3.25 -7.15 1.64
C LEU A 28 3.99 -8.41 2.17
N PRO A 29 5.25 -8.68 1.80
CA PRO A 29 5.99 -9.81 2.37
C PRO A 29 6.13 -9.73 3.90
N ALA A 30 6.37 -8.53 4.45
CA ALA A 30 6.43 -8.34 5.89
C ALA A 30 5.08 -8.58 6.57
N ALA A 31 3.97 -8.20 5.94
CA ALA A 31 2.63 -8.46 6.45
C ALA A 31 2.29 -9.97 6.43
N ILE A 32 2.69 -10.70 5.39
CA ILE A 32 2.55 -12.15 5.33
C ILE A 32 3.31 -12.79 6.50
N ALA A 33 4.58 -12.43 6.67
CA ALA A 33 5.38 -12.94 7.77
C ALA A 33 4.77 -12.61 9.15
N ALA A 34 4.30 -11.37 9.34
CA ALA A 34 3.63 -10.96 10.57
C ALA A 34 2.33 -11.74 10.83
N SER A 35 1.55 -12.03 9.80
CA SER A 35 0.33 -12.83 9.89
C SER A 35 0.64 -14.28 10.31
N LEU A 36 1.72 -14.86 9.81
CA LEU A 36 2.14 -16.22 10.16
C LEU A 36 2.67 -16.31 11.60
N VAL A 37 3.43 -15.29 12.05
CA VAL A 37 3.99 -15.24 13.42
C VAL A 37 2.91 -14.91 14.45
N ALA A 38 1.90 -14.15 14.09
CA ALA A 38 0.83 -13.72 14.99
C ALA A 38 -0.57 -13.99 14.39
N PRO A 39 -0.98 -15.26 14.19
CA PRO A 39 -2.17 -15.62 13.41
C PRO A 39 -3.50 -15.10 14.00
N ARG A 40 -3.51 -14.78 15.30
CA ARG A 40 -4.69 -14.20 15.96
C ARG A 40 -4.80 -12.67 15.77
N ARG A 41 -3.74 -12.02 15.29
CA ARG A 41 -3.74 -10.57 15.04
C ARG A 41 -4.11 -10.30 13.60
N ARG A 42 -4.93 -9.28 13.40
CA ARG A 42 -5.14 -8.74 12.05
C ARG A 42 -3.94 -7.89 11.65
N VAL A 43 -3.47 -8.09 10.44
CA VAL A 43 -2.34 -7.34 9.90
C VAL A 43 -2.84 -6.42 8.78
N ILE A 44 -2.34 -5.19 8.74
CA ILE A 44 -2.60 -4.25 7.65
C ILE A 44 -1.26 -3.92 6.99
N ALA A 45 -1.17 -4.14 5.68
CA ALA A 45 -0.08 -3.68 4.84
C ALA A 45 -0.48 -2.39 4.14
N LEU A 46 0.27 -1.30 4.32
CA LEU A 46 0.05 -0.05 3.60
C LEU A 46 1.19 0.16 2.61
N THR A 47 0.87 0.28 1.33
CA THR A 47 1.86 0.40 0.26
C THR A 47 1.38 1.37 -0.82
N GLY A 48 2.31 1.86 -1.64
CA GLY A 48 1.97 2.49 -2.92
C GLY A 48 1.90 1.46 -4.03
N ASP A 49 1.31 1.83 -5.13
CA ASP A 49 1.16 1.01 -6.35
C ASP A 49 2.50 0.50 -6.89
N GLY A 50 3.52 1.36 -7.03
CA GLY A 50 4.86 0.94 -7.46
C GLY A 50 5.52 -0.07 -6.50
N GLY A 51 5.28 0.06 -5.19
CA GLY A 51 5.76 -0.90 -4.20
C GLY A 51 5.03 -2.24 -4.28
N LEU A 52 3.71 -2.23 -4.49
CA LEU A 52 2.92 -3.45 -4.66
C LEU A 52 3.30 -4.19 -5.94
N MET A 53 3.52 -3.47 -7.04
CA MET A 53 3.94 -4.07 -8.31
C MET A 53 5.19 -4.94 -8.19
N MET A 54 6.11 -4.60 -7.30
CA MET A 54 7.36 -5.37 -7.10
C MET A 54 7.13 -6.74 -6.43
N CYS A 55 5.98 -6.93 -5.78
CA CYS A 55 5.67 -8.14 -5.02
C CYS A 55 4.21 -8.59 -5.21
N LEU A 56 3.54 -8.17 -6.28
CA LEU A 56 2.11 -8.43 -6.50
C LEU A 56 1.75 -9.92 -6.44
N ALA A 57 2.61 -10.80 -6.96
CA ALA A 57 2.42 -12.25 -6.95
C ALA A 57 2.28 -12.82 -5.53
N GLU A 58 2.83 -12.16 -4.51
CA GLU A 58 2.76 -12.59 -3.11
C GLU A 58 1.34 -12.50 -2.53
N LEU A 59 0.40 -11.82 -3.20
CA LEU A 59 -1.02 -11.91 -2.86
C LEU A 59 -1.53 -13.35 -2.97
N SER A 60 -1.07 -14.11 -3.97
CA SER A 60 -1.41 -15.53 -4.11
C SER A 60 -0.84 -16.35 -2.95
N THR A 61 0.37 -16.02 -2.49
CA THR A 61 0.98 -16.65 -1.30
C THR A 61 0.13 -16.35 -0.05
N ALA A 62 -0.29 -15.10 0.14
CA ALA A 62 -1.14 -14.69 1.25
C ALA A 62 -2.50 -15.43 1.25
N ALA A 63 -3.14 -15.54 0.08
CA ALA A 63 -4.39 -16.26 -0.08
C ALA A 63 -4.23 -17.76 0.22
N ARG A 64 -3.22 -18.41 -0.35
CA ARG A 64 -2.94 -19.83 -0.17
C ARG A 64 -2.61 -20.20 1.28
N LEU A 65 -1.95 -19.30 2.01
CA LEU A 65 -1.61 -19.50 3.42
C LEU A 65 -2.71 -19.08 4.39
N GLY A 66 -3.86 -18.61 3.89
CA GLY A 66 -4.98 -18.16 4.72
C GLY A 66 -4.61 -16.99 5.64
N CYS A 67 -3.73 -16.08 5.17
CA CYS A 67 -3.27 -14.97 5.98
C CYS A 67 -4.39 -14.00 6.32
N ARG A 68 -4.57 -13.66 7.58
CA ARG A 68 -5.53 -12.63 8.05
C ARG A 68 -4.92 -11.25 7.86
N LEU A 69 -4.79 -10.81 6.62
CA LEU A 69 -4.20 -9.53 6.30
C LEU A 69 -5.05 -8.72 5.31
N THR A 70 -4.98 -7.41 5.43
CA THR A 70 -5.57 -6.46 4.49
C THR A 70 -4.46 -5.60 3.90
N THR A 71 -4.27 -5.66 2.58
CA THR A 71 -3.35 -4.78 1.86
C THR A 71 -4.12 -3.56 1.39
N ILE A 72 -3.68 -2.36 1.78
CA ILE A 72 -4.21 -1.09 1.28
C ILE A 72 -3.19 -0.51 0.32
N VAL A 73 -3.55 -0.39 -0.96
CA VAL A 73 -2.71 0.20 -1.98
C VAL A 73 -3.18 1.61 -2.33
N LEU A 74 -2.27 2.57 -2.18
CA LEU A 74 -2.47 3.95 -2.62
C LEU A 74 -2.02 4.04 -4.07
N ASN A 75 -2.98 4.18 -4.99
CA ASN A 75 -2.80 4.00 -6.43
C ASN A 75 -2.97 5.33 -7.15
N ASP A 76 -1.86 5.94 -7.53
CA ASP A 76 -1.82 7.20 -8.29
C ASP A 76 -1.27 7.03 -9.73
N GLY A 77 -0.85 5.82 -10.11
CA GLY A 77 -0.32 5.51 -11.44
C GLY A 77 1.09 6.05 -11.67
N ALA A 78 1.88 6.24 -10.59
CA ALA A 78 3.21 6.80 -10.73
C ALA A 78 4.18 6.38 -9.62
N LEU A 79 5.47 6.47 -9.91
CA LEU A 79 6.53 6.52 -8.90
C LEU A 79 6.67 7.97 -8.42
N SER A 80 5.65 8.48 -7.75
CA SER A 80 5.42 9.90 -7.51
C SER A 80 6.55 10.61 -6.77
N LEU A 81 7.24 9.94 -5.83
CA LEU A 81 8.41 10.53 -5.16
C LEU A 81 9.55 10.80 -6.15
N ILE A 82 9.74 9.94 -7.14
CA ILE A 82 10.78 10.10 -8.16
C ILE A 82 10.33 11.18 -9.14
N ASP A 83 9.06 11.17 -9.54
CA ASP A 83 8.47 12.16 -10.44
C ASP A 83 8.62 13.59 -9.88
N VAL A 84 8.24 13.82 -8.63
CA VAL A 84 8.42 15.11 -7.94
C VAL A 84 9.89 15.52 -7.89
N LYS A 85 10.82 14.58 -7.65
CA LYS A 85 12.25 14.90 -7.66
C LYS A 85 12.78 15.26 -9.05
N GLN A 86 12.28 14.60 -10.12
CA GLN A 86 12.64 14.96 -11.49
C GLN A 86 12.15 16.38 -11.81
N GLN A 87 10.89 16.69 -11.49
CA GLN A 87 10.30 18.01 -11.71
C GLN A 87 11.03 19.11 -10.93
N ASN A 88 11.33 18.89 -9.65
CA ASN A 88 12.07 19.86 -8.82
C ASN A 88 13.48 20.13 -9.34
N ARG A 89 14.05 19.21 -10.12
CA ARG A 89 15.34 19.39 -10.82
C ARG A 89 15.17 19.89 -12.26
N GLN A 90 13.97 20.33 -12.65
CA GLN A 90 13.64 20.76 -14.01
C GLN A 90 13.88 19.69 -15.08
N HIS A 91 13.86 18.40 -14.67
CA HIS A 91 13.90 17.28 -15.60
C HIS A 91 12.48 16.90 -16.06
N ARG A 92 12.38 16.34 -17.26
CA ARG A 92 11.13 15.76 -17.74
C ARG A 92 10.81 14.49 -16.94
N SER A 93 9.53 14.25 -16.69
CA SER A 93 9.05 12.98 -16.10
C SER A 93 9.26 11.83 -17.10
N ILE A 94 10.25 10.98 -16.84
CA ILE A 94 10.61 9.86 -17.72
C ILE A 94 10.61 8.57 -16.91
N GLY A 95 9.87 7.55 -17.41
CA GLY A 95 9.87 6.19 -16.82
C GLY A 95 9.20 6.08 -15.45
N VAL A 96 8.47 7.10 -15.02
CA VAL A 96 7.88 7.17 -13.67
C VAL A 96 6.36 7.16 -13.66
N ARG A 97 5.72 7.40 -14.80
CA ARG A 97 4.25 7.39 -14.95
C ARG A 97 3.83 6.19 -15.79
N TYR A 98 2.77 5.54 -15.40
CA TYR A 98 2.19 4.39 -16.06
C TYR A 98 0.66 4.44 -15.99
N PRO A 99 -0.05 3.73 -16.88
CA PRO A 99 -1.51 3.61 -16.77
C PRO A 99 -1.88 3.08 -15.39
N ALA A 100 -2.89 3.69 -14.80
CA ALA A 100 -3.37 3.24 -13.52
C ALA A 100 -3.94 1.82 -13.62
N LEU A 101 -3.35 0.90 -12.86
CA LEU A 101 -3.71 -0.50 -12.82
C LEU A 101 -4.95 -0.72 -11.95
N ASP A 102 -5.71 -1.77 -12.25
CA ASP A 102 -6.79 -2.25 -11.41
C ASP A 102 -6.24 -3.34 -10.47
N PHE A 103 -5.77 -2.91 -9.30
CA PHE A 103 -5.24 -3.84 -8.30
C PHE A 103 -6.33 -4.68 -7.65
N ALA A 104 -7.57 -4.19 -7.62
CA ALA A 104 -8.68 -4.98 -7.11
C ALA A 104 -8.96 -6.19 -7.99
N ALA A 105 -9.00 -6.00 -9.32
CA ALA A 105 -9.15 -7.10 -10.27
C ALA A 105 -7.97 -8.08 -10.21
N ALA A 106 -6.73 -7.55 -10.12
CA ALA A 106 -5.53 -8.37 -10.00
C ALA A 106 -5.55 -9.21 -8.71
N ALA A 107 -5.90 -8.63 -7.58
CA ALA A 107 -5.97 -9.32 -6.30
C ALA A 107 -7.06 -10.41 -6.29
N ALA A 108 -8.22 -10.14 -6.90
CA ALA A 108 -9.28 -11.14 -7.06
C ALA A 108 -8.80 -12.35 -7.89
N GLY A 109 -8.08 -12.11 -8.99
CA GLY A 109 -7.46 -13.15 -9.81
C GLY A 109 -6.40 -13.97 -9.07
N LEU A 110 -5.77 -13.40 -8.04
CA LEU A 110 -4.78 -14.06 -7.18
C LEU A 110 -5.39 -14.70 -5.92
N GLY A 111 -6.73 -14.77 -5.81
CA GLY A 111 -7.45 -15.45 -4.74
C GLY A 111 -7.71 -14.60 -3.49
N CYS A 112 -7.48 -13.30 -3.54
CA CYS A 112 -7.81 -12.38 -2.46
C CYS A 112 -9.20 -11.78 -2.64
N ARG A 113 -9.87 -11.44 -1.54
CA ARG A 113 -11.04 -10.56 -1.62
C ARG A 113 -10.59 -9.13 -1.87
N ALA A 114 -11.29 -8.42 -2.76
CA ALA A 114 -10.85 -7.10 -3.15
C ALA A 114 -11.98 -6.06 -3.10
N TRP A 115 -11.59 -4.82 -2.80
CA TRP A 115 -12.45 -3.63 -2.80
C TRP A 115 -11.77 -2.54 -3.59
N LYS A 116 -12.54 -1.78 -4.36
CA LYS A 116 -12.06 -0.62 -5.11
C LYS A 116 -12.70 0.63 -4.55
N VAL A 117 -11.88 1.63 -4.27
CA VAL A 117 -12.30 2.93 -3.76
C VAL A 117 -11.88 3.99 -4.75
N GLU A 118 -12.85 4.55 -5.47
CA GLU A 118 -12.68 5.62 -6.44
C GLU A 118 -13.32 6.90 -5.91
N ARG A 119 -12.54 7.97 -5.80
CA ARG A 119 -12.97 9.29 -5.32
C ARG A 119 -13.62 9.25 -3.94
N HIS A 120 -14.80 9.83 -3.77
CA HIS A 120 -15.47 10.04 -2.48
C HIS A 120 -16.20 8.81 -1.93
N GLU A 121 -16.01 7.64 -2.50
CA GLU A 121 -16.56 6.44 -1.88
C GLU A 121 -16.01 6.25 -0.47
N PRO A 122 -16.81 5.78 0.47
CA PRO A 122 -16.39 5.74 1.85
C PRO A 122 -15.27 4.71 2.06
N LEU A 123 -14.04 5.17 2.04
CA LEU A 123 -12.88 4.35 2.40
C LEU A 123 -13.10 3.63 3.74
N ALA A 124 -13.77 4.28 4.69
CA ALA A 124 -14.12 3.68 5.97
C ALA A 124 -14.94 2.39 5.78
N THR A 125 -15.97 2.41 4.93
CA THR A 125 -16.79 1.22 4.66
C THR A 125 -15.97 0.08 4.04
N ALA A 126 -15.05 0.40 3.11
CA ALA A 126 -14.17 -0.60 2.52
C ALA A 126 -13.19 -1.17 3.56
N ILE A 127 -12.68 -0.35 4.46
CA ILE A 127 -11.82 -0.79 5.58
C ILE A 127 -12.61 -1.70 6.51
N ASP A 128 -13.81 -1.33 6.93
CA ASP A 128 -14.65 -2.14 7.83
C ASP A 128 -14.98 -3.49 7.19
N ALA A 129 -15.36 -3.51 5.91
CA ALA A 129 -15.62 -4.73 5.18
C ALA A 129 -14.38 -5.63 5.03
N ALA A 130 -13.22 -5.03 4.79
CA ALA A 130 -11.96 -5.76 4.69
C ALA A 130 -11.50 -6.29 6.06
N LEU A 131 -11.72 -5.53 7.13
CA LEU A 131 -11.42 -5.97 8.50
C LEU A 131 -12.39 -7.06 8.99
N ALA A 132 -13.60 -7.11 8.50
CA ALA A 132 -14.55 -8.18 8.80
C ALA A 132 -14.25 -9.48 8.01
N HIS A 133 -13.50 -9.40 6.91
CA HIS A 133 -13.16 -10.56 6.10
C HIS A 133 -12.06 -11.40 6.75
N ASP A 134 -12.31 -12.70 6.90
CA ASP A 134 -11.37 -13.63 7.55
C ASP A 134 -10.44 -14.29 6.51
N GLY A 135 -9.50 -13.54 5.97
CA GLY A 135 -8.55 -13.99 4.95
C GLY A 135 -7.72 -12.83 4.39
N ALA A 136 -7.04 -13.11 3.29
CA ALA A 136 -6.27 -12.10 2.58
C ALA A 136 -7.20 -11.19 1.76
N GLY A 137 -7.07 -9.87 1.98
CA GLY A 137 -7.84 -8.86 1.29
C GLY A 137 -6.98 -7.73 0.74
N LEU A 138 -7.52 -7.02 -0.26
CA LEU A 138 -6.88 -5.84 -0.83
C LEU A 138 -7.91 -4.72 -1.04
N ILE A 139 -7.54 -3.51 -0.64
CA ILE A 139 -8.29 -2.29 -0.96
C ILE A 139 -7.46 -1.46 -1.94
N ASP A 140 -7.94 -1.28 -3.16
CA ASP A 140 -7.35 -0.40 -4.19
C ASP A 140 -7.92 1.00 -4.02
N VAL A 141 -7.12 1.92 -3.51
CA VAL A 141 -7.52 3.30 -3.22
C VAL A 141 -6.93 4.24 -4.26
N ARG A 142 -7.78 4.84 -5.08
CA ARG A 142 -7.36 5.91 -5.97
C ARG A 142 -7.02 7.16 -5.18
N VAL A 143 -5.83 7.70 -5.44
CA VAL A 143 -5.35 8.91 -4.78
C VAL A 143 -4.93 9.96 -5.81
N ASP A 144 -5.13 11.24 -5.46
CA ASP A 144 -4.66 12.36 -6.25
C ASP A 144 -3.26 12.77 -5.77
N PRO A 145 -2.23 12.72 -6.64
CA PRO A 145 -0.87 13.10 -6.28
C PRO A 145 -0.64 14.62 -6.22
N ALA A 146 -1.62 15.47 -6.53
CA ALA A 146 -1.43 16.93 -6.67
C ALA A 146 -0.80 17.58 -5.41
N GLY A 147 -1.11 17.09 -4.22
CA GLY A 147 -0.58 17.61 -2.95
C GLY A 147 0.77 17.03 -2.50
N TYR A 148 1.40 16.15 -3.26
CA TYR A 148 2.62 15.45 -2.79
C TYR A 148 3.84 16.36 -2.67
N GLY A 149 3.96 17.36 -3.53
CA GLY A 149 5.04 18.34 -3.46
C GLY A 149 5.07 19.06 -2.11
N ASP A 150 3.95 19.60 -1.71
CA ASP A 150 3.78 20.33 -0.44
C ASP A 150 3.97 19.42 0.78
N GLN A 151 3.39 18.20 0.72
CA GLN A 151 3.58 17.20 1.78
C GLN A 151 5.05 16.82 1.96
N LEU A 152 5.80 16.66 0.87
CA LEU A 152 7.23 16.33 0.93
C LEU A 152 8.06 17.49 1.46
N ALA A 153 7.71 18.72 1.12
CA ALA A 153 8.36 19.93 1.66
C ALA A 153 8.12 20.01 3.18
N ALA A 154 6.88 19.85 3.63
CA ALA A 154 6.52 19.89 5.06
C ALA A 154 7.18 18.79 5.90
N LEU A 155 7.49 17.62 5.32
CA LEU A 155 8.15 16.51 6.04
C LEU A 155 9.68 16.64 6.11
N ARG A 156 10.28 17.57 5.38
CA ARG A 156 11.72 17.78 5.36
C ARG A 156 12.18 18.96 6.22
N GLY A 157 11.26 19.78 6.71
CA GLY A 157 11.49 20.93 7.55
C GLY A 157 12.09 22.07 6.77
#